data_0379e0bb47cca68e3a20f5bad626d33d
#
_entry.id   0379e0bb47cca68e3a20f5bad626d33d
#
_cell.length_a   1.000
_cell.length_b   1.000
_cell.length_c   1.000
_cell.angle_alpha   90.00
_cell.angle_beta   90.00
_cell.angle_gamma   90.00
#
_symmetry.space_group_name_H-M   'P 1'
#
loop_
_entity.id
_entity.type
_entity.pdbx_description
1 polymer ?
#
loop_
_entity_poly.entity_id
_entity_poly.type
_entity_poly.pdbx_seq_one_letter_code
_entity_poly.pdbx_strand_id
1 'polypeptide(L)'
;MTVVNSVKSLQTIAVFCGSRMGENSEYREAATELGQLLGERRIGLVYGGASMGLMGAIADAVLENGGQVTGVIPENLQEKEFAHPGLSKLCIVASMHERKAMMERLSQG
;
A
#
# COMPACT_ATOMS: atom_id res chain seq x y z
N MET A 1 7.61 7.35 -4.34
CA MET A 1 6.72 6.86 -3.27
C MET A 1 6.31 8.02 -2.38
N THR A 2 5.04 8.19 -2.18
CA THR A 2 4.49 9.27 -1.34
C THR A 2 3.74 8.66 -0.17
N VAL A 3 4.03 9.13 1.02
CA VAL A 3 3.37 8.68 2.24
C VAL A 3 2.51 9.81 2.79
N VAL A 4 1.23 9.51 3.03
CA VAL A 4 0.28 10.45 3.61
C VAL A 4 -0.12 9.90 4.97
N ASN A 5 0.12 10.67 6.02
CA ASN A 5 -0.18 10.22 7.37
C ASN A 5 -0.61 11.38 8.27
N SER A 6 -1.17 11.01 9.42
CA SER A 6 -1.47 11.93 10.51
C SER A 6 -0.33 11.89 11.53
N VAL A 7 -0.03 13.02 12.15
CA VAL A 7 1.00 13.08 13.20
C VAL A 7 0.50 12.60 14.56
N LYS A 8 -0.81 12.43 14.70
CA LYS A 8 -1.41 11.94 15.95
C LYS A 8 -1.82 10.50 15.78
N SER A 9 -1.51 9.62 16.72
CA SER A 9 -2.03 8.24 16.73
C SER A 9 -2.03 7.57 15.37
N LEU A 10 -0.88 7.37 14.78
CA LEU A 10 -0.79 6.69 13.50
C LEU A 10 -1.27 5.24 13.65
N GLN A 11 -2.48 4.95 13.19
CA GLN A 11 -3.03 3.61 13.13
C GLN A 11 -2.95 3.04 11.73
N THR A 12 -3.10 3.91 10.74
CA THR A 12 -3.08 3.51 9.34
C THR A 12 -2.50 4.65 8.52
N ILE A 13 -1.56 4.34 7.63
CA ILE A 13 -1.03 5.32 6.68
C ILE A 13 -1.33 4.89 5.26
N ALA A 14 -1.50 5.87 4.38
CA ALA A 14 -1.68 5.65 2.96
C ALA A 14 -0.34 5.87 2.26
N VAL A 15 0.02 4.94 1.37
CA VAL A 15 1.23 5.04 0.58
C VAL A 15 0.86 5.04 -0.89
N PHE A 16 1.28 6.07 -1.60
CA PHE A 16 1.09 6.21 -3.03
C PHE A 16 2.43 5.96 -3.72
N CYS A 17 2.50 4.89 -4.51
CA CYS A 17 3.71 4.57 -5.26
C CYS A 17 3.33 3.86 -6.56
N GLY A 18 4.27 3.82 -7.50
CA GLY A 18 4.06 3.12 -8.74
C GLY A 18 4.14 1.61 -8.57
N SER A 19 3.57 0.88 -9.52
CA SER A 19 3.65 -0.57 -9.56
C SER A 19 4.97 -1.08 -10.13
N ARG A 20 5.77 -0.20 -10.70
CA ARG A 20 7.07 -0.57 -11.27
C ARG A 20 8.14 -0.61 -10.20
N MET A 21 9.06 -1.56 -10.32
CA MET A 21 10.22 -1.65 -9.42
C MET A 21 11.24 -0.54 -9.69
N GLY A 22 11.28 -0.04 -10.91
CA GLY A 22 12.34 0.83 -11.36
C GLY A 22 13.64 0.04 -11.56
N GLU A 23 14.70 0.72 -11.91
CA GLU A 23 16.02 0.10 -12.12
C GLU A 23 16.88 0.15 -10.86
N ASN A 24 16.43 0.86 -9.85
CA ASN A 24 17.21 1.11 -8.64
C ASN A 24 16.74 0.22 -7.49
N SER A 25 17.60 -0.70 -7.09
CA SER A 25 17.32 -1.60 -5.97
C SER A 25 17.18 -0.86 -4.63
N GLU A 26 17.68 0.36 -4.53
CA GLU A 26 17.52 1.16 -3.31
C GLU A 26 16.06 1.50 -3.03
N TYR A 27 15.26 1.69 -4.08
CA TYR A 27 13.83 1.94 -3.91
C TYR A 27 13.11 0.72 -3.35
N ARG A 28 13.51 -0.47 -3.79
CA ARG A 28 12.94 -1.70 -3.28
C ARG A 28 13.31 -1.90 -1.82
N GLU A 29 14.57 -1.65 -1.47
CA GLU A 29 15.03 -1.75 -0.09
C GLU A 29 14.30 -0.77 0.81
N ALA A 30 14.13 0.48 0.36
CA ALA A 30 13.40 1.50 1.12
C ALA A 30 11.95 1.09 1.34
N ALA A 31 11.29 0.54 0.32
CA ALA A 31 9.91 0.07 0.44
C ALA A 31 9.81 -1.08 1.42
N THR A 32 10.75 -2.02 1.37
CA THR A 32 10.80 -3.15 2.28
C THR A 32 11.03 -2.70 3.72
N GLU A 33 11.96 -1.80 3.94
CA GLU A 33 12.24 -1.26 5.28
C GLU A 33 11.03 -0.53 5.85
N LEU A 34 10.35 0.27 5.03
CA LEU A 34 9.14 0.95 5.47
C LEU A 34 8.06 -0.06 5.85
N GLY A 35 7.88 -1.09 5.03
CA GLY A 35 6.89 -2.14 5.30
C GLY A 35 7.21 -2.89 6.60
N GLN A 36 8.47 -3.22 6.84
CA GLN A 36 8.89 -3.87 8.07
C GLN A 36 8.58 -3.00 9.29
N LEU A 37 8.90 -1.72 9.21
CA LEU A 37 8.66 -0.78 10.29
C LEU A 37 7.16 -0.68 10.60
N LEU A 38 6.33 -0.59 9.56
CA LEU A 38 4.88 -0.52 9.73
C LEU A 38 4.34 -1.78 10.39
N GLY A 39 4.78 -2.95 9.94
CA GLY A 39 4.37 -4.21 10.53
C GLY A 39 4.78 -4.33 11.98
N GLU A 40 6.03 -4.01 12.30
CA GLU A 40 6.54 -4.06 13.67
C GLU A 40 5.79 -3.13 14.62
N ARG A 41 5.42 -1.96 14.14
CA ARG A 41 4.71 -0.97 14.94
C ARG A 41 3.20 -1.11 14.89
N ARG A 42 2.72 -2.12 14.18
CA ARG A 42 1.29 -2.39 14.01
C ARG A 42 0.53 -1.22 13.42
N ILE A 43 1.16 -0.54 12.47
CA ILE A 43 0.53 0.52 11.71
C ILE A 43 0.00 -0.11 10.41
N GLY A 44 -1.29 0.04 10.14
CA GLY A 44 -1.91 -0.50 8.94
C GLY A 44 -1.45 0.23 7.69
N LEU A 45 -1.36 -0.49 6.59
CA LEU A 45 -1.02 0.07 5.29
C LEU A 45 -2.25 0.12 4.41
N VAL A 46 -2.51 1.27 3.80
CA VAL A 46 -3.50 1.42 2.73
C VAL A 46 -2.72 1.83 1.48
N TYR A 47 -2.89 1.08 0.41
CA TYR A 47 -2.13 1.33 -0.82
C TYR A 47 -2.93 0.92 -2.06
N GLY A 48 -2.29 0.92 -3.22
CA GLY A 48 -2.95 0.63 -4.48
C GLY A 48 -3.34 -0.81 -4.74
N GLY A 49 -2.99 -1.74 -3.88
CA GLY A 49 -3.47 -3.13 -3.98
C GLY A 49 -2.69 -4.06 -4.89
N ALA A 50 -1.72 -3.58 -5.64
CA ALA A 50 -0.99 -4.42 -6.59
C ALA A 50 -0.01 -5.37 -5.89
N SER A 51 0.29 -6.49 -6.55
CA SER A 51 1.26 -7.47 -6.06
C SER A 51 2.66 -7.24 -6.63
N MET A 52 2.82 -6.33 -7.56
CA MET A 52 4.06 -6.13 -8.30
C MET A 52 4.77 -4.84 -7.95
N GLY A 53 6.05 -4.77 -8.28
CA GLY A 53 6.83 -3.57 -8.12
C GLY A 53 7.01 -3.14 -6.67
N LEU A 54 7.13 -1.84 -6.46
CA LEU A 54 7.29 -1.27 -5.13
C LEU A 54 6.05 -1.48 -4.26
N MET A 55 4.87 -1.48 -4.87
CA MET A 55 3.62 -1.76 -4.15
C MET A 55 3.64 -3.15 -3.54
N GLY A 56 4.02 -4.16 -4.34
CA GLY A 56 4.11 -5.53 -3.85
C GLY A 56 5.16 -5.69 -2.76
N ALA A 57 6.30 -5.03 -2.91
CA ALA A 57 7.39 -5.13 -1.93
C ALA A 57 6.97 -4.59 -0.56
N ILE A 58 6.32 -3.42 -0.52
CA ILE A 58 5.90 -2.84 0.76
C ILE A 58 4.79 -3.67 1.40
N ALA A 59 3.83 -4.14 0.61
CA ALA A 59 2.74 -4.98 1.12
C ALA A 59 3.26 -6.29 1.71
N ASP A 60 4.16 -6.97 0.99
CA ASP A 60 4.78 -8.21 1.48
C ASP A 60 5.50 -7.99 2.80
N ALA A 61 6.27 -6.91 2.91
CA ALA A 61 7.03 -6.62 4.12
C ALA A 61 6.11 -6.36 5.32
N VAL A 62 5.01 -5.63 5.13
CA VAL A 62 4.04 -5.39 6.21
C VAL A 62 3.42 -6.70 6.66
N LEU A 63 2.98 -7.53 5.71
CA LEU A 63 2.33 -8.81 6.01
C LEU A 63 3.29 -9.78 6.70
N GLU A 64 4.54 -9.86 6.24
CA GLU A 64 5.55 -10.72 6.85
C GLU A 64 5.87 -10.35 8.28
N ASN A 65 5.66 -9.10 8.65
CA ASN A 65 5.89 -8.62 10.00
C ASN A 65 4.61 -8.51 10.84
N GLY A 66 3.55 -9.18 10.42
CA GLY A 66 2.31 -9.28 11.18
C GLY A 66 1.36 -8.10 11.08
N GLY A 67 1.60 -7.19 10.14
CA GLY A 67 0.76 -6.02 9.95
C GLY A 67 -0.45 -6.30 9.07
N GLN A 68 -1.30 -5.29 8.93
CA GLN A 68 -2.49 -5.35 8.09
C GLN A 68 -2.32 -4.46 6.86
N VAL A 69 -2.80 -4.95 5.73
CA VAL A 69 -2.70 -4.24 4.46
C VAL A 69 -4.06 -4.20 3.79
N THR A 70 -4.51 -3.00 3.45
CA THR A 70 -5.72 -2.79 2.67
C THR A 70 -5.34 -2.26 1.30
N GLY A 71 -5.79 -2.93 0.25
CA GLY A 71 -5.58 -2.49 -1.12
C GLY A 71 -6.83 -1.81 -1.67
N VAL A 72 -6.64 -0.77 -2.47
CA VAL A 72 -7.73 -0.07 -3.15
C VAL A 72 -7.39 -0.01 -4.63
N ILE A 73 -8.16 -0.72 -5.46
CA ILE A 73 -7.90 -0.83 -6.90
C ILE A 73 -9.13 -0.38 -7.71
N PRO A 74 -8.95 0.50 -8.71
CA PRO A 74 -10.03 0.80 -9.65
C PRO A 74 -10.37 -0.43 -10.49
N GLU A 75 -11.65 -0.60 -10.82
CA GLU A 75 -12.12 -1.73 -11.62
C GLU A 75 -11.35 -1.92 -12.92
N ASN A 76 -11.06 -0.82 -13.62
CA ASN A 76 -10.38 -0.88 -14.90
C ASN A 76 -8.90 -1.25 -14.82
N LEU A 77 -8.32 -1.25 -13.61
CA LEU A 77 -6.91 -1.61 -13.41
C LEU A 77 -6.73 -2.94 -12.69
N GLN A 78 -7.80 -3.56 -12.25
CA GLN A 78 -7.73 -4.78 -11.45
C GLN A 78 -6.89 -5.88 -12.13
N GLU A 79 -7.10 -6.11 -13.41
CA GLU A 79 -6.36 -7.11 -14.15
C GLU A 79 -4.92 -6.68 -14.44
N LYS A 80 -4.72 -5.39 -14.71
CA LYS A 80 -3.41 -4.86 -15.07
C LYS A 80 -2.45 -4.77 -13.89
N GLU A 81 -2.98 -4.50 -12.71
CA GLU A 81 -2.16 -4.34 -11.51
C GLU A 81 -1.99 -5.64 -10.72
N PHE A 82 -2.72 -6.69 -11.08
CA PHE A 82 -2.61 -7.99 -10.41
C PHE A 82 -2.74 -7.86 -8.90
N ALA A 83 -3.98 -7.77 -8.41
CA ALA A 83 -4.25 -7.62 -6.98
C ALA A 83 -3.44 -8.62 -6.14
N HIS A 84 -2.88 -8.13 -5.05
CA HIS A 84 -2.07 -8.96 -4.15
C HIS A 84 -2.95 -10.00 -3.46
N PRO A 85 -2.59 -11.29 -3.50
CA PRO A 85 -3.45 -12.35 -2.97
C PRO A 85 -3.50 -12.42 -1.44
N GLY A 86 -2.53 -11.85 -0.76
CA GLY A 86 -2.42 -11.92 0.70
C GLY A 86 -2.99 -10.74 1.46
N LEU A 87 -3.70 -9.83 0.80
CA LEU A 87 -4.21 -8.62 1.44
C LEU A 87 -5.21 -8.93 2.55
N SER A 88 -5.15 -8.14 3.62
CA SER A 88 -6.13 -8.22 4.71
C SER A 88 -7.51 -7.80 4.20
N LYS A 89 -7.56 -6.80 3.32
CA LYS A 89 -8.79 -6.32 2.70
C LYS A 89 -8.50 -5.74 1.32
N LEU A 90 -9.39 -6.00 0.38
CA LEU A 90 -9.31 -5.43 -0.96
C LEU A 90 -10.60 -4.66 -1.26
N CYS A 91 -10.46 -3.40 -1.63
CA CYS A 91 -11.58 -2.54 -2.02
C CYS A 91 -11.48 -2.24 -3.51
N ILE A 92 -12.55 -2.49 -4.24
CA ILE A 92 -12.65 -2.17 -5.67
C ILE A 92 -13.45 -0.89 -5.82
N VAL A 93 -12.88 0.09 -6.50
CA VAL A 93 -13.52 1.39 -6.73
C VAL A 93 -13.74 1.65 -8.22
N ALA A 94 -14.58 2.61 -8.55
CA ALA A 94 -14.97 2.85 -9.94
C ALA A 94 -13.93 3.63 -10.73
N SER A 95 -13.09 4.43 -10.08
CA SER A 95 -12.15 5.31 -10.80
C SER A 95 -10.89 5.58 -9.97
N MET A 96 -9.87 6.15 -10.64
CA MET A 96 -8.65 6.60 -9.96
C MET A 96 -8.93 7.70 -8.94
N HIS A 97 -9.89 8.55 -9.23
CA HIS A 97 -10.28 9.61 -8.31
C HIS A 97 -10.88 9.03 -7.02
N GLU A 98 -11.73 8.02 -7.16
CA GLU A 98 -12.31 7.34 -6.00
C GLU A 98 -11.26 6.54 -5.23
N ARG A 99 -10.25 5.99 -5.92
CA ARG A 99 -9.14 5.30 -5.28
C ARG A 99 -8.42 6.24 -4.30
N LYS A 100 -8.05 7.42 -4.79
CA LYS A 100 -7.36 8.42 -3.96
C LYS A 100 -8.22 8.85 -2.78
N ALA A 101 -9.48 9.16 -3.03
CA ALA A 101 -10.40 9.58 -1.98
C ALA A 101 -10.57 8.51 -0.89
N MET A 102 -10.71 7.25 -1.29
CA MET A 102 -10.85 6.15 -0.34
C MET A 102 -9.57 5.93 0.46
N MET A 103 -8.41 5.98 -0.17
CA MET A 103 -7.14 5.83 0.52
C MET A 103 -6.95 6.91 1.58
N GLU A 104 -7.28 8.14 1.26
CA GLU A 104 -7.21 9.26 2.21
C GLU A 104 -8.17 9.06 3.37
N ARG A 105 -9.38 8.57 3.08
CA ARG A 105 -10.41 8.35 4.09
C ARG A 105 -10.07 7.22 5.04
N LEU A 106 -9.41 6.17 4.55
CA LEU A 106 -9.06 4.99 5.35
C LEU A 106 -7.78 5.19 6.18
N SER A 107 -7.05 6.25 5.95
CA SER A 107 -5.84 6.58 6.71
C SER A 107 -6.08 7.76 7.64
N GLN A 108 -5.15 7.99 8.60
CA GLN A 108 -5.18 9.14 9.47
C GLN A 108 -4.42 10.33 8.90
N GLY A 109 -4.15 10.27 7.63
CA GLY A 109 -3.44 11.33 6.96
C GLY A 109 -4.33 12.43 6.44
#